data_81fc3b11c84e165f96bc221f894eef42
#
_entry.id   81fc3b11c84e165f96bc221f894eef42
#
_cell.length_a   1.000
_cell.length_b   1.000
_cell.length_c   1.000
_cell.angle_alpha   90.00
_cell.angle_beta   90.00
_cell.angle_gamma   90.00
#
_symmetry.space_group_name_H-M   'P 1'
#
loop_
_entity.id
_entity.type
_entity.pdbx_description
1 polymer ?
#
loop_
_entity_poly.entity_id
_entity_poly.type
_entity_poly.pdbx_seq_one_letter_code
_entity_poly.pdbx_strand_id
1 'polypeptide(L)'
;MNIQFSKILLLTVLATATISNAQDKKSKSKTAKIDWSHWTVTVPEENPDKPGKPYSLGYPEILNYAEDKIASKYMYDDPKDKSVVFYAFPSGVTTANTHYSRSELRETMETGSNKVNWTFAKGGKMRGTYAIDDISKEPDGKYSRVIIAQIHGVLTDEQRDLIGQKDNNAPPILKVYWDKGKIRVKTKVLKDLNAPYKEMLSEHAWGDDEGRNFKEKIDLNTRFTLEVKVSDGRMEVILNDTESLVYDDIHMKKWGIFENYFKAGNYFQSKTPGTFAKVKIYSLQVTH
;
A
#
# COMPACT_ATOMS: atom_id res chain seq x y z
N MET A 1 72.55 -55.72 6.06
CA MET A 1 71.16 -55.79 6.54
C MET A 1 70.63 -54.34 6.52
N ASN A 2 70.06 -53.95 5.34
CA ASN A 2 69.61 -52.58 5.09
C ASN A 2 68.12 -52.46 5.38
N ILE A 3 67.76 -51.57 6.26
CA ILE A 3 66.38 -51.22 6.60
C ILE A 3 66.04 -49.92 5.86
N GLN A 4 65.12 -50.02 4.87
CA GLN A 4 64.57 -48.85 4.16
C GLN A 4 63.41 -48.28 4.99
N PHE A 5 63.49 -46.97 5.30
CA PHE A 5 62.37 -46.20 5.87
C PHE A 5 61.53 -45.62 4.71
N SER A 6 60.26 -46.11 4.67
CA SER A 6 59.27 -45.58 3.76
C SER A 6 58.68 -44.26 4.35
N LYS A 7 58.79 -43.16 3.65
CA LYS A 7 58.17 -41.87 4.03
C LYS A 7 56.73 -41.86 3.51
N ILE A 8 55.78 -41.90 4.45
CA ILE A 8 54.39 -41.64 4.15
C ILE A 8 54.18 -40.11 4.08
N LEU A 9 53.79 -39.62 2.90
CA LEU A 9 53.43 -38.23 2.66
C LEU A 9 51.97 -38.04 2.96
N LEU A 10 51.65 -37.35 4.09
CA LEU A 10 50.31 -37.02 4.49
C LEU A 10 49.87 -35.75 3.72
N LEU A 11 48.99 -35.90 2.73
CA LEU A 11 48.40 -34.77 1.99
C LEU A 11 47.21 -34.24 2.83
N THR A 12 47.43 -33.11 3.49
CA THR A 12 46.35 -32.34 4.14
C THR A 12 45.64 -31.49 3.11
N VAL A 13 44.41 -31.89 2.74
CA VAL A 13 43.52 -31.07 1.90
C VAL A 13 42.91 -30.00 2.78
N LEU A 14 43.31 -28.75 2.66
CA LEU A 14 42.67 -27.60 3.26
C LEU A 14 41.41 -27.28 2.44
N ALA A 15 40.25 -27.67 2.92
CA ALA A 15 39.01 -27.21 2.38
C ALA A 15 38.77 -25.75 2.86
N THR A 16 39.03 -24.78 2.01
CA THR A 16 38.62 -23.38 2.23
C THR A 16 37.11 -23.30 2.01
N ALA A 17 36.35 -23.32 3.07
CA ALA A 17 34.94 -22.94 3.03
C ALA A 17 34.86 -21.43 2.76
N THR A 18 34.52 -21.05 1.54
CA THR A 18 34.08 -19.68 1.20
C THR A 18 32.74 -19.46 1.83
N ILE A 19 32.73 -18.81 3.01
CA ILE A 19 31.51 -18.25 3.59
C ILE A 19 31.09 -17.12 2.65
N SER A 20 30.08 -17.41 1.82
CA SER A 20 29.38 -16.40 1.06
C SER A 20 28.63 -15.53 2.07
N ASN A 21 29.20 -14.39 2.44
CA ASN A 21 28.48 -13.34 3.14
C ASN A 21 27.42 -12.81 2.16
N ALA A 22 26.23 -13.34 2.26
CA ALA A 22 25.03 -12.66 1.79
C ALA A 22 24.90 -11.40 2.68
N GLN A 23 25.57 -10.32 2.28
CA GLN A 23 25.29 -9.01 2.83
C GLN A 23 23.85 -8.69 2.48
N ASP A 24 22.96 -8.75 3.49
CA ASP A 24 21.69 -8.08 3.47
C ASP A 24 21.92 -6.66 2.96
N LYS A 25 21.58 -6.43 1.70
CA LYS A 25 21.54 -5.08 1.12
C LYS A 25 20.36 -4.35 1.78
N LYS A 26 20.54 -3.93 3.04
CA LYS A 26 19.63 -2.97 3.66
C LYS A 26 19.56 -1.78 2.72
N SER A 27 18.36 -1.55 2.19
CA SER A 27 18.03 -0.37 1.40
C SER A 27 18.59 0.87 2.09
N LYS A 28 19.46 1.57 1.40
CA LYS A 28 19.88 2.92 1.77
C LYS A 28 18.84 3.93 1.26
N SER A 29 17.57 3.76 1.58
CA SER A 29 16.65 4.90 1.51
C SER A 29 17.18 5.94 2.50
N LYS A 30 17.88 6.93 1.97
CA LYS A 30 18.53 7.96 2.79
C LYS A 30 17.55 8.98 3.35
N THR A 31 16.24 8.83 3.08
CA THR A 31 15.25 9.89 3.25
C THR A 31 14.06 9.46 4.11
N ALA A 32 13.12 8.70 3.61
CA ALA A 32 11.95 8.29 4.38
C ALA A 32 12.20 7.03 5.23
N LYS A 33 11.53 6.93 6.39
CA LYS A 33 11.59 5.76 7.26
C LYS A 33 10.53 4.74 6.84
N ILE A 34 10.83 3.97 5.80
CA ILE A 34 9.93 2.95 5.23
C ILE A 34 10.73 1.66 5.07
N ASP A 35 10.18 0.55 5.55
CA ASP A 35 10.69 -0.78 5.23
C ASP A 35 10.08 -1.25 3.92
N TRP A 36 10.83 -1.12 2.84
CA TRP A 36 10.37 -1.43 1.48
C TRP A 36 10.12 -2.92 1.23
N SER A 37 10.60 -3.81 2.10
CA SER A 37 10.40 -5.25 1.94
C SER A 37 8.92 -5.67 1.99
N HIS A 38 8.07 -4.83 2.56
CA HIS A 38 6.63 -5.07 2.71
C HIS A 38 5.76 -4.32 1.68
N TRP A 39 6.35 -3.76 0.61
CA TRP A 39 5.60 -2.93 -0.31
C TRP A 39 5.85 -3.24 -1.78
N THR A 40 4.80 -3.11 -2.58
CA THR A 40 4.84 -2.99 -4.03
C THR A 40 4.23 -1.65 -4.41
N VAL A 41 4.90 -0.85 -5.25
CA VAL A 41 4.34 0.39 -5.80
C VAL A 41 3.70 0.11 -7.17
N THR A 42 2.57 0.74 -7.44
CA THR A 42 1.96 0.83 -8.77
C THR A 42 1.97 2.29 -9.20
N VAL A 43 2.48 2.58 -10.40
CA VAL A 43 2.64 3.94 -10.92
C VAL A 43 1.76 4.19 -12.17
N PRO A 44 1.48 5.47 -12.53
CA PRO A 44 0.55 5.83 -13.59
C PRO A 44 1.19 5.75 -15.00
N GLU A 45 1.99 4.74 -15.26
CA GLU A 45 2.61 4.46 -16.55
C GLU A 45 2.37 3.01 -16.95
N GLU A 46 2.25 2.74 -18.23
CA GLU A 46 2.03 1.39 -18.74
C GLU A 46 3.27 0.52 -18.55
N ASN A 47 3.05 -0.74 -18.22
CA ASN A 47 4.13 -1.71 -18.11
C ASN A 47 4.56 -2.14 -19.54
N PRO A 48 5.82 -1.89 -19.93
CA PRO A 48 6.30 -2.23 -21.28
C PRO A 48 6.23 -3.74 -21.59
N ASP A 49 6.33 -4.58 -20.55
CA ASP A 49 6.29 -6.04 -20.69
C ASP A 49 4.87 -6.61 -20.57
N LYS A 50 3.89 -5.79 -20.17
CA LYS A 50 2.48 -6.20 -19.96
C LYS A 50 1.53 -5.10 -20.45
N PRO A 51 1.33 -4.95 -21.78
CA PRO A 51 0.45 -3.93 -22.34
C PRO A 51 -0.94 -3.91 -21.69
N GLY A 52 -1.48 -2.71 -21.49
CA GLY A 52 -2.77 -2.49 -20.82
C GLY A 52 -2.73 -2.68 -19.29
N LYS A 53 -1.57 -2.89 -18.68
CA LYS A 53 -1.41 -2.96 -17.23
C LYS A 53 -0.51 -1.82 -16.75
N PRO A 54 -0.79 -1.21 -15.58
CA PRO A 54 0.13 -0.25 -14.99
C PRO A 54 1.43 -0.91 -14.56
N TYR A 55 2.52 -0.15 -14.64
CA TYR A 55 3.82 -0.58 -14.15
C TYR A 55 3.79 -0.71 -12.62
N SER A 56 4.37 -1.79 -12.14
CA SER A 56 4.47 -2.07 -10.70
C SER A 56 5.85 -2.59 -10.37
N LEU A 57 6.41 -2.10 -9.26
CA LEU A 57 7.73 -2.43 -8.77
C LEU A 57 7.61 -2.97 -7.33
N GLY A 58 8.01 -4.21 -7.12
CA GLY A 58 7.98 -4.88 -5.82
C GLY A 58 9.37 -5.18 -5.27
N TYR A 59 9.44 -5.85 -4.15
CA TYR A 59 10.69 -6.31 -3.58
C TYR A 59 11.29 -7.47 -4.43
N PRO A 60 12.60 -7.52 -4.69
CA PRO A 60 13.63 -6.59 -4.17
C PRO A 60 13.84 -5.31 -5.00
N GLU A 61 13.27 -5.20 -6.20
CA GLU A 61 13.54 -4.12 -7.15
C GLU A 61 13.13 -2.75 -6.60
N ILE A 62 12.08 -2.68 -5.77
CA ILE A 62 11.64 -1.44 -5.12
C ILE A 62 12.72 -0.78 -4.24
N LEU A 63 13.73 -1.54 -3.80
CA LEU A 63 14.87 -0.98 -3.06
C LEU A 63 15.67 0.05 -3.87
N ASN A 64 15.56 -0.01 -5.19
CA ASN A 64 16.26 0.85 -6.15
C ASN A 64 15.29 1.71 -6.96
N TYR A 65 14.11 2.06 -6.38
CA TYR A 65 13.06 2.81 -7.08
C TYR A 65 13.57 4.14 -7.69
N ALA A 66 14.54 4.78 -7.04
CA ALA A 66 15.12 6.05 -7.50
C ALA A 66 15.97 5.89 -8.78
N GLU A 67 16.43 4.68 -9.09
CA GLU A 67 17.23 4.33 -10.27
C GLU A 67 16.37 3.65 -11.36
N ASP A 68 15.16 3.22 -11.02
CA ASP A 68 14.24 2.60 -11.97
C ASP A 68 13.74 3.63 -12.99
N LYS A 69 13.87 3.33 -14.29
CA LYS A 69 13.59 4.27 -15.39
C LYS A 69 12.14 4.72 -15.46
N ILE A 70 11.20 3.94 -14.91
CA ILE A 70 9.76 4.22 -14.94
C ILE A 70 9.32 4.73 -13.57
N ALA A 71 9.56 3.96 -12.51
CA ALA A 71 9.09 4.31 -11.17
C ALA A 71 9.63 5.64 -10.66
N SER A 72 10.92 5.98 -10.95
CA SER A 72 11.55 7.23 -10.49
C SER A 72 10.87 8.51 -10.98
N LYS A 73 10.07 8.46 -12.03
CA LYS A 73 9.28 9.61 -12.51
C LYS A 73 8.10 9.93 -11.58
N TYR A 74 7.64 8.94 -10.82
CA TYR A 74 6.39 8.98 -10.04
C TYR A 74 6.58 8.70 -8.56
N MET A 75 7.73 8.14 -8.18
CA MET A 75 8.13 7.84 -6.82
C MET A 75 9.60 8.21 -6.67
N TYR A 76 9.89 9.31 -5.97
CA TYR A 76 11.25 9.84 -5.87
C TYR A 76 11.49 10.55 -4.53
N ASP A 77 12.76 10.61 -4.12
CA ASP A 77 13.18 11.29 -2.90
C ASP A 77 13.12 12.82 -3.06
N ASP A 78 12.56 13.52 -2.05
CA ASP A 78 12.74 14.97 -1.93
C ASP A 78 14.01 15.26 -1.10
N PRO A 79 15.05 15.83 -1.71
CA PRO A 79 16.32 16.09 -1.03
C PRO A 79 16.19 17.16 0.08
N LYS A 80 15.13 17.96 0.08
CA LYS A 80 14.94 19.10 1.00
C LYS A 80 14.46 18.65 2.38
N ASP A 81 13.58 17.63 2.44
CA ASP A 81 12.86 17.33 3.68
C ASP A 81 12.84 15.85 4.06
N LYS A 82 13.57 15.00 3.34
CA LYS A 82 13.70 13.57 3.59
C LYS A 82 12.36 12.81 3.49
N SER A 83 11.53 13.18 2.54
CA SER A 83 10.32 12.45 2.17
C SER A 83 10.51 11.69 0.87
N VAL A 84 9.66 10.69 0.63
CA VAL A 84 9.40 10.15 -0.70
C VAL A 84 8.14 10.80 -1.24
N VAL A 85 8.21 11.32 -2.46
CA VAL A 85 7.09 11.92 -3.19
C VAL A 85 6.43 10.85 -4.05
N PHE A 86 5.13 10.75 -3.95
CA PHE A 86 4.27 9.95 -4.84
C PHE A 86 3.51 10.90 -5.76
N TYR A 87 3.85 10.92 -7.04
CA TYR A 87 3.25 11.79 -8.05
C TYR A 87 2.28 11.00 -8.92
N ALA A 88 1.07 11.50 -9.09
CA ALA A 88 0.07 10.92 -9.99
C ALA A 88 -0.71 12.00 -10.74
N PHE A 89 -1.12 11.66 -11.96
CA PHE A 89 -1.94 12.48 -12.85
C PHE A 89 -2.86 11.57 -13.67
N PRO A 90 -3.91 12.08 -14.36
CA PRO A 90 -4.80 11.27 -15.17
C PRO A 90 -4.11 10.75 -16.44
N SER A 91 -3.33 9.68 -16.32
CA SER A 91 -2.61 9.09 -17.46
C SER A 91 -3.50 8.20 -18.34
N GLY A 92 -4.70 7.85 -17.88
CA GLY A 92 -5.54 6.83 -18.49
C GLY A 92 -5.12 5.38 -18.16
N VAL A 93 -3.93 5.18 -17.60
CA VAL A 93 -3.45 3.85 -17.19
C VAL A 93 -3.99 3.54 -15.79
N THR A 94 -4.79 2.46 -15.71
CA THR A 94 -5.45 2.04 -14.46
C THR A 94 -5.42 0.53 -14.31
N THR A 95 -5.62 0.03 -13.09
CA THR A 95 -5.86 -1.40 -12.86
C THR A 95 -7.30 -1.77 -13.25
N ALA A 96 -7.58 -3.04 -13.53
CA ALA A 96 -8.82 -3.53 -14.15
C ALA A 96 -10.11 -3.01 -13.45
N ASN A 97 -10.10 -2.92 -12.11
CA ASN A 97 -11.28 -2.56 -11.32
C ASN A 97 -11.20 -1.12 -10.78
N THR A 98 -10.49 -0.21 -11.47
CA THR A 98 -10.30 1.17 -11.01
C THR A 98 -10.49 2.20 -12.10
N HIS A 99 -10.86 3.43 -11.69
CA HIS A 99 -11.23 4.51 -12.61
C HIS A 99 -10.19 5.64 -12.68
N TYR A 100 -9.17 5.61 -11.83
CA TYR A 100 -8.21 6.69 -11.66
C TYR A 100 -6.78 6.15 -11.65
N SER A 101 -5.85 6.98 -12.05
CA SER A 101 -4.42 6.69 -12.03
C SER A 101 -3.84 6.87 -10.62
N ARG A 102 -2.73 6.18 -10.34
CA ARG A 102 -2.12 6.18 -9.02
C ARG A 102 -0.61 6.09 -9.05
N SER A 103 0.03 6.61 -8.02
CA SER A 103 1.35 6.23 -7.55
C SER A 103 1.15 5.79 -6.10
N GLU A 104 0.98 4.49 -5.86
CA GLU A 104 0.45 3.98 -4.60
C GLU A 104 1.07 2.65 -4.20
N LEU A 105 1.46 2.56 -2.94
CA LEU A 105 1.97 1.35 -2.32
C LEU A 105 0.82 0.37 -2.00
N ARG A 106 1.09 -0.91 -2.18
CA ARG A 106 0.32 -2.05 -1.70
C ARG A 106 1.18 -2.85 -0.75
N GLU A 107 0.65 -3.13 0.42
CA GLU A 107 1.30 -3.99 1.39
C GLU A 107 1.47 -5.42 0.87
N THR A 108 2.61 -6.03 1.19
CA THR A 108 2.90 -7.45 1.01
C THR A 108 3.34 -8.01 2.36
N MET A 109 2.48 -8.80 3.03
CA MET A 109 2.82 -9.39 4.34
C MET A 109 3.99 -10.37 4.23
N GLU A 110 4.03 -11.15 3.17
CA GLU A 110 5.16 -11.97 2.79
C GLU A 110 5.98 -11.23 1.73
N THR A 111 7.27 -11.07 1.99
CA THR A 111 8.19 -10.33 1.12
C THR A 111 8.13 -10.84 -0.32
N GLY A 112 7.81 -9.95 -1.26
CA GLY A 112 7.71 -10.25 -2.69
C GLY A 112 6.45 -11.01 -3.10
N SER A 113 5.52 -11.29 -2.18
CA SER A 113 4.27 -12.00 -2.46
C SER A 113 3.05 -11.16 -2.06
N ASN A 114 2.03 -11.14 -2.90
CA ASN A 114 0.74 -10.51 -2.61
C ASN A 114 -0.37 -11.52 -2.31
N LYS A 115 0.00 -12.80 -2.10
CA LYS A 115 -0.95 -13.89 -1.84
C LYS A 115 -1.34 -14.01 -0.36
N VAL A 116 -0.45 -13.57 0.53
CA VAL A 116 -0.71 -13.59 1.98
C VAL A 116 -1.28 -12.24 2.41
N ASN A 117 -2.43 -12.27 3.04
CA ASN A 117 -3.15 -11.10 3.51
C ASN A 117 -3.63 -11.34 4.95
N TRP A 118 -4.14 -10.32 5.63
CA TRP A 118 -4.57 -10.41 7.01
C TRP A 118 -6.09 -10.27 7.14
N THR A 119 -6.66 -10.83 8.18
CA THR A 119 -8.08 -10.70 8.53
C THR A 119 -8.27 -9.68 9.66
N PHE A 120 -9.47 -9.13 9.82
CA PHE A 120 -9.79 -8.28 10.96
C PHE A 120 -9.58 -8.98 12.30
N ALA A 121 -9.83 -10.29 12.37
CA ALA A 121 -9.57 -11.10 13.56
C ALA A 121 -8.08 -11.14 13.94
N LYS A 122 -7.17 -11.20 12.95
CA LYS A 122 -5.73 -11.09 13.16
C LYS A 122 -5.34 -9.68 13.61
N GLY A 123 -6.05 -8.69 13.09
CA GLY A 123 -5.76 -7.29 13.32
C GLY A 123 -4.64 -6.75 12.43
N GLY A 124 -4.40 -5.46 12.55
CA GLY A 124 -3.34 -4.77 11.84
C GLY A 124 -3.27 -3.30 12.22
N LYS A 125 -2.09 -2.73 12.07
CA LYS A 125 -1.86 -1.31 12.29
C LYS A 125 -0.96 -0.75 11.20
N MET A 126 -1.40 0.35 10.59
CA MET A 126 -0.57 1.16 9.70
C MET A 126 -0.46 2.57 10.28
N ARG A 127 0.77 3.07 10.43
CA ARG A 127 1.05 4.44 10.85
C ARG A 127 2.01 5.10 9.88
N GLY A 128 1.64 6.29 9.42
CA GLY A 128 2.49 7.08 8.52
C GLY A 128 2.51 8.56 8.88
N THR A 129 3.57 9.25 8.44
CA THR A 129 3.66 10.71 8.45
C THR A 129 3.62 11.19 7.01
N TYR A 130 2.67 12.06 6.71
CA TYR A 130 2.33 12.51 5.37
C TYR A 130 2.36 14.03 5.25
N ALA A 131 2.42 14.53 4.01
CA ALA A 131 1.98 15.87 3.63
C ALA A 131 1.43 15.84 2.20
N ILE A 132 0.51 16.74 1.88
CA ILE A 132 0.13 17.02 0.50
C ILE A 132 1.05 18.14 0.02
N ASP A 133 2.02 17.79 -0.82
CA ASP A 133 3.03 18.73 -1.31
C ASP A 133 2.41 19.73 -2.29
N ASP A 134 1.72 19.19 -3.30
CA ASP A 134 1.07 19.98 -4.34
C ASP A 134 -0.12 19.22 -4.91
N ILE A 135 -1.18 19.92 -5.25
CA ILE A 135 -2.35 19.34 -5.89
C ILE A 135 -3.04 20.42 -6.74
N SER A 136 -3.35 20.06 -7.96
CA SER A 136 -4.02 20.94 -8.91
C SER A 136 -5.46 21.25 -8.50
N LYS A 137 -6.00 22.28 -9.11
CA LYS A 137 -7.43 22.61 -9.02
C LYS A 137 -8.17 22.05 -10.23
N GLU A 138 -9.41 21.66 -10.02
CA GLU A 138 -10.38 21.33 -11.05
C GLU A 138 -10.85 22.61 -11.78
N PRO A 139 -11.52 22.52 -12.93
CA PRO A 139 -12.04 23.67 -13.66
C PRO A 139 -12.98 24.60 -12.86
N ASP A 140 -13.61 24.08 -11.81
CA ASP A 140 -14.45 24.86 -10.90
C ASP A 140 -13.64 25.66 -9.85
N GLY A 141 -12.30 25.66 -9.94
CA GLY A 141 -11.38 26.38 -9.07
C GLY A 141 -11.12 25.70 -7.72
N LYS A 142 -11.78 24.58 -7.42
CA LYS A 142 -11.56 23.82 -6.18
C LYS A 142 -10.42 22.85 -6.35
N TYR A 143 -9.67 22.59 -5.28
CA TYR A 143 -8.65 21.54 -5.30
C TYR A 143 -9.27 20.18 -5.66
N SER A 144 -8.57 19.41 -6.49
CA SER A 144 -8.80 18.00 -6.67
C SER A 144 -8.67 17.29 -5.32
N ARG A 145 -9.08 16.03 -5.24
CA ARG A 145 -8.92 15.23 -4.04
C ARG A 145 -8.02 14.04 -4.31
N VAL A 146 -7.42 13.51 -3.26
CA VAL A 146 -6.54 12.36 -3.34
C VAL A 146 -6.83 11.38 -2.20
N ILE A 147 -6.85 10.08 -2.48
CA ILE A 147 -6.84 9.04 -1.45
C ILE A 147 -5.37 8.79 -1.08
N ILE A 148 -5.06 8.90 0.22
CA ILE A 148 -3.70 8.79 0.75
C ILE A 148 -3.43 7.47 1.49
N ALA A 149 -4.49 6.82 1.97
CA ALA A 149 -4.43 5.52 2.65
C ALA A 149 -5.71 4.73 2.42
N GLN A 150 -5.59 3.40 2.36
CA GLN A 150 -6.73 2.49 2.21
C GLN A 150 -6.49 1.19 2.99
N ILE A 151 -7.59 0.49 3.31
CA ILE A 151 -7.62 -0.95 3.54
C ILE A 151 -8.46 -1.53 2.42
N HIS A 152 -7.89 -2.45 1.66
CA HIS A 152 -8.57 -3.09 0.53
C HIS A 152 -8.86 -4.55 0.87
N GLY A 153 -10.10 -4.98 0.60
CA GLY A 153 -10.50 -6.36 0.75
C GLY A 153 -9.93 -7.28 -0.33
N VAL A 154 -9.80 -8.54 -0.01
CA VAL A 154 -9.38 -9.62 -0.92
C VAL A 154 -10.26 -10.83 -0.65
N LEU A 155 -10.70 -11.50 -1.71
CA LEU A 155 -11.32 -12.83 -1.62
C LEU A 155 -10.23 -13.91 -1.52
N THR A 156 -10.45 -14.92 -0.69
CA THR A 156 -9.67 -16.16 -0.82
C THR A 156 -10.00 -16.87 -2.15
N ASP A 157 -9.20 -17.84 -2.55
CA ASP A 157 -9.50 -18.59 -3.78
C ASP A 157 -10.83 -19.34 -3.66
N GLU A 158 -11.16 -19.88 -2.48
CA GLU A 158 -12.43 -20.56 -2.22
C GLU A 158 -13.62 -19.59 -2.30
N GLN A 159 -13.47 -18.39 -1.76
CA GLN A 159 -14.51 -17.34 -1.82
C GLN A 159 -14.75 -16.88 -3.26
N ARG A 160 -13.67 -16.62 -4.00
CA ARG A 160 -13.72 -16.28 -5.42
C ARG A 160 -14.47 -17.34 -6.23
N ASP A 161 -14.10 -18.61 -6.04
CA ASP A 161 -14.70 -19.74 -6.76
C ASP A 161 -16.16 -19.95 -6.37
N LEU A 162 -16.51 -19.75 -5.08
CA LEU A 162 -17.88 -19.83 -4.59
C LEU A 162 -18.84 -18.85 -5.29
N ILE A 163 -18.37 -17.65 -5.60
CA ILE A 163 -19.18 -16.63 -6.30
C ILE A 163 -18.94 -16.59 -7.81
N GLY A 164 -18.02 -17.41 -8.34
CA GLY A 164 -17.70 -17.46 -9.78
C GLY A 164 -17.01 -16.20 -10.31
N GLN A 165 -16.27 -15.47 -9.47
CA GLN A 165 -15.54 -14.28 -9.88
C GLN A 165 -14.19 -14.66 -10.53
N LYS A 166 -13.71 -13.84 -11.48
CA LYS A 166 -12.47 -14.15 -12.22
C LYS A 166 -11.19 -13.80 -11.44
N ASP A 167 -11.27 -12.85 -10.52
CA ASP A 167 -10.14 -12.37 -9.72
C ASP A 167 -10.51 -12.32 -8.23
N ASN A 168 -9.53 -12.10 -7.37
CA ASN A 168 -9.71 -12.05 -5.92
C ASN A 168 -10.10 -10.64 -5.42
N ASN A 169 -10.59 -9.75 -6.29
CA ASN A 169 -10.93 -8.39 -5.90
C ASN A 169 -12.15 -8.37 -4.97
N ALA A 170 -12.02 -7.67 -3.86
CA ALA A 170 -13.11 -7.26 -2.98
C ALA A 170 -13.04 -5.73 -2.79
N PRO A 171 -14.13 -5.06 -2.34
CA PRO A 171 -14.11 -3.61 -2.24
C PRO A 171 -13.13 -3.10 -1.16
N PRO A 172 -12.69 -1.83 -1.21
CA PRO A 172 -11.92 -1.24 -0.13
C PRO A 172 -12.85 -0.88 1.05
N ILE A 173 -12.58 -1.44 2.25
CA ILE A 173 -13.34 -1.09 3.46
C ILE A 173 -13.02 0.31 3.94
N LEU A 174 -11.80 0.79 3.74
CA LEU A 174 -11.35 2.10 4.17
C LEU A 174 -10.78 2.89 3.00
N LYS A 175 -11.20 4.14 2.87
CA LYS A 175 -10.57 5.17 2.03
C LYS A 175 -10.37 6.43 2.85
N VAL A 176 -9.12 6.88 2.98
CA VAL A 176 -8.77 8.13 3.64
C VAL A 176 -8.37 9.15 2.59
N TYR A 177 -9.12 10.23 2.50
CA TYR A 177 -8.92 11.30 1.53
C TYR A 177 -8.29 12.51 2.17
N TRP A 178 -7.43 13.21 1.45
CA TRP A 178 -7.32 14.65 1.58
C TRP A 178 -8.30 15.29 0.59
N ASP A 179 -9.24 16.07 1.11
CA ASP A 179 -10.30 16.75 0.33
C ASP A 179 -10.40 18.21 0.76
N LYS A 180 -9.80 19.11 -0.02
CA LYS A 180 -9.86 20.56 0.18
C LYS A 180 -9.44 21.02 1.58
N GLY A 181 -8.31 20.50 2.06
CA GLY A 181 -7.77 20.85 3.37
C GLY A 181 -8.36 20.04 4.55
N LYS A 182 -9.13 19.00 4.29
CA LYS A 182 -9.68 18.12 5.32
C LYS A 182 -9.28 16.67 5.09
N ILE A 183 -9.00 15.96 6.15
CA ILE A 183 -8.89 14.50 6.11
C ILE A 183 -10.29 13.93 6.27
N ARG A 184 -10.74 13.21 5.25
CA ARG A 184 -12.05 12.56 5.17
C ARG A 184 -11.90 11.06 5.12
N VAL A 185 -12.66 10.36 5.93
CA VAL A 185 -12.69 8.89 5.98
C VAL A 185 -14.02 8.41 5.41
N LYS A 186 -13.95 7.45 4.49
CA LYS A 186 -15.11 6.68 4.01
C LYS A 186 -14.90 5.21 4.28
N THR A 187 -15.99 4.54 4.67
CA THR A 187 -16.02 3.09 4.87
C THR A 187 -17.09 2.44 3.99
N LYS A 188 -17.18 1.13 4.06
CA LYS A 188 -18.24 0.37 3.40
C LYS A 188 -19.35 0.02 4.38
N VAL A 189 -20.57 0.08 3.90
CA VAL A 189 -21.78 -0.36 4.60
C VAL A 189 -22.44 -1.49 3.82
N LEU A 190 -22.78 -2.58 4.50
CA LEU A 190 -23.55 -3.67 3.90
C LEU A 190 -24.98 -3.21 3.65
N LYS A 191 -25.48 -3.34 2.42
CA LYS A 191 -26.80 -2.81 2.02
C LYS A 191 -27.94 -3.59 2.64
N ASP A 192 -27.79 -4.91 2.76
CA ASP A 192 -28.73 -5.78 3.46
C ASP A 192 -28.00 -6.53 4.59
N LEU A 193 -28.34 -6.22 5.83
CA LEU A 193 -27.75 -6.85 7.01
C LEU A 193 -28.10 -8.34 7.15
N ASN A 194 -29.14 -8.81 6.46
CA ASN A 194 -29.55 -10.21 6.42
C ASN A 194 -29.01 -10.96 5.21
N ALA A 195 -28.18 -10.32 4.36
CA ALA A 195 -27.58 -10.95 3.21
C ALA A 195 -26.86 -12.25 3.61
N PRO A 196 -27.07 -13.37 2.89
CA PRO A 196 -26.34 -14.60 3.13
C PRO A 196 -24.85 -14.44 2.81
N TYR A 197 -24.01 -15.27 3.41
CA TYR A 197 -22.55 -15.23 3.27
C TYR A 197 -22.08 -15.08 1.81
N LYS A 198 -22.62 -15.89 0.90
CA LYS A 198 -22.25 -15.85 -0.52
C LYS A 198 -22.53 -14.50 -1.18
N GLU A 199 -23.63 -13.85 -0.83
CA GLU A 199 -23.99 -12.53 -1.36
C GLU A 199 -23.08 -11.44 -0.82
N MET A 200 -22.74 -11.50 0.48
CA MET A 200 -21.80 -10.54 1.10
C MET A 200 -20.42 -10.52 0.44
N LEU A 201 -19.98 -11.61 -0.22
CA LEU A 201 -18.70 -11.67 -0.93
C LEU A 201 -18.67 -10.78 -2.18
N SER A 202 -19.83 -10.43 -2.75
CA SER A 202 -19.92 -9.55 -3.91
C SER A 202 -19.66 -8.09 -3.53
N GLU A 203 -18.87 -7.36 -4.32
CA GLU A 203 -18.70 -5.91 -4.12
C GLU A 203 -20.02 -5.14 -4.20
N HIS A 204 -21.02 -5.65 -4.93
CA HIS A 204 -22.34 -5.04 -5.09
C HIS A 204 -23.18 -5.07 -3.80
N ALA A 205 -22.87 -5.96 -2.85
CA ALA A 205 -23.53 -6.01 -1.56
C ALA A 205 -23.16 -4.81 -0.66
N TRP A 206 -22.07 -4.13 -0.96
CA TRP A 206 -21.52 -3.04 -0.16
C TRP A 206 -21.69 -1.68 -0.84
N GLY A 207 -22.13 -0.68 -0.08
CA GLY A 207 -22.16 0.73 -0.48
C GLY A 207 -21.07 1.53 0.23
N ASP A 208 -20.78 2.75 -0.24
CA ASP A 208 -19.99 3.72 0.53
C ASP A 208 -20.90 4.36 1.59
N ASP A 209 -20.37 4.60 2.80
CA ASP A 209 -21.00 5.46 3.79
C ASP A 209 -20.99 6.93 3.34
N GLU A 210 -21.63 7.81 4.11
CA GLU A 210 -21.60 9.26 3.84
C GLU A 210 -20.21 9.86 4.04
N GLY A 211 -19.36 9.18 4.79
CA GLY A 211 -18.02 9.60 5.16
C GLY A 211 -18.00 10.62 6.30
N ARG A 212 -16.94 10.56 7.10
CA ARG A 212 -16.68 11.41 8.26
C ARG A 212 -15.43 12.26 8.04
N ASN A 213 -15.47 13.51 8.45
CA ASN A 213 -14.29 14.39 8.41
C ASN A 213 -13.71 14.54 9.81
N PHE A 214 -12.38 14.62 9.88
CA PHE A 214 -11.70 15.17 11.04
C PHE A 214 -11.98 16.69 11.14
N LYS A 215 -11.92 17.22 12.35
CA LYS A 215 -12.15 18.65 12.59
C LYS A 215 -10.96 19.49 12.16
N GLU A 216 -9.77 18.95 12.42
CA GLU A 216 -8.52 19.61 12.07
C GLU A 216 -8.39 19.80 10.55
N LYS A 217 -7.93 20.98 10.15
CA LYS A 217 -7.58 21.27 8.76
C LYS A 217 -6.11 20.96 8.53
N ILE A 218 -5.83 20.34 7.40
CA ILE A 218 -4.49 20.00 6.95
C ILE A 218 -4.22 20.78 5.66
N ASP A 219 -3.54 21.89 5.78
CA ASP A 219 -3.15 22.71 4.62
C ASP A 219 -2.04 22.04 3.81
N LEU A 220 -1.81 22.49 2.58
CA LEU A 220 -0.72 22.03 1.74
C LEU A 220 0.62 22.22 2.48
N ASN A 221 1.52 21.28 2.28
CA ASN A 221 2.85 21.24 2.91
C ASN A 221 2.86 21.10 4.44
N THR A 222 1.70 20.94 5.06
CA THR A 222 1.61 20.66 6.50
C THR A 222 1.80 19.16 6.74
N ARG A 223 2.77 18.81 7.60
CA ARG A 223 2.97 17.41 8.02
C ARG A 223 1.89 17.00 9.01
N PHE A 224 1.37 15.80 8.82
CA PHE A 224 0.42 15.18 9.75
C PHE A 224 0.71 13.69 9.90
N THR A 225 0.30 13.12 11.01
CA THR A 225 0.33 11.67 11.21
C THR A 225 -1.05 11.08 11.01
N LEU A 226 -1.09 9.93 10.36
CA LEU A 226 -2.29 9.11 10.22
C LEU A 226 -1.99 7.72 10.72
N GLU A 227 -2.79 7.24 11.68
CA GLU A 227 -2.72 5.87 12.16
C GLU A 227 -4.05 5.18 11.94
N VAL A 228 -4.01 3.96 11.42
CA VAL A 228 -5.17 3.08 11.27
C VAL A 228 -4.91 1.84 12.11
N LYS A 229 -5.81 1.55 13.05
CA LYS A 229 -5.80 0.34 13.89
C LYS A 229 -7.00 -0.50 13.57
N VAL A 230 -6.78 -1.80 13.42
CA VAL A 230 -7.83 -2.77 13.12
C VAL A 230 -7.75 -3.92 14.13
N SER A 231 -8.88 -4.35 14.60
CA SER A 231 -9.08 -5.57 15.38
C SER A 231 -10.41 -6.20 14.97
N ASP A 232 -10.76 -7.33 15.54
CA ASP A 232 -11.99 -8.04 15.20
C ASP A 232 -13.22 -7.13 15.39
N GLY A 233 -13.95 -6.89 14.28
CA GLY A 233 -15.13 -6.05 14.21
C GLY A 233 -14.93 -4.57 14.54
N ARG A 234 -13.66 -4.08 14.60
CA ARG A 234 -13.37 -2.69 14.95
C ARG A 234 -12.24 -2.11 14.09
N MET A 235 -12.43 -0.88 13.67
CA MET A 235 -11.41 -0.06 13.03
C MET A 235 -11.39 1.34 13.66
N GLU A 236 -10.20 1.89 13.88
CA GLU A 236 -9.98 3.24 14.38
C GLU A 236 -8.99 3.97 13.48
N VAL A 237 -9.36 5.18 13.06
CA VAL A 237 -8.50 6.07 12.27
C VAL A 237 -8.17 7.28 13.13
N ILE A 238 -6.88 7.56 13.34
CA ILE A 238 -6.38 8.58 14.26
C ILE A 238 -5.57 9.60 13.48
N LEU A 239 -5.88 10.89 13.66
CA LEU A 239 -5.18 12.01 13.07
C LEU A 239 -4.37 12.74 14.16
N ASN A 240 -3.08 12.96 13.90
CA ASN A 240 -2.14 13.72 14.76
C ASN A 240 -2.13 13.29 16.23
N ASP A 241 -2.45 12.02 16.52
CA ASP A 241 -2.55 11.46 17.87
C ASP A 241 -3.59 12.15 18.79
N THR A 242 -4.41 13.03 18.25
CA THR A 242 -5.32 13.90 19.01
C THR A 242 -6.80 13.65 18.72
N GLU A 243 -7.15 13.29 17.50
CA GLU A 243 -8.52 13.04 17.09
C GLU A 243 -8.67 11.65 16.48
N SER A 244 -9.70 10.91 16.87
CA SER A 244 -9.97 9.58 16.32
C SER A 244 -11.41 9.44 15.80
N LEU A 245 -11.57 8.63 14.76
CA LEU A 245 -12.83 8.17 14.21
C LEU A 245 -12.91 6.67 14.39
N VAL A 246 -13.87 6.20 15.19
CA VAL A 246 -14.08 4.79 15.51
C VAL A 246 -15.24 4.23 14.69
N TYR A 247 -15.05 3.02 14.19
CA TYR A 247 -16.01 2.21 13.42
C TYR A 247 -16.05 0.82 14.07
N ASP A 248 -17.14 0.50 14.78
CA ASP A 248 -17.34 -0.75 15.52
C ASP A 248 -18.78 -1.27 15.43
N ASP A 249 -19.50 -0.80 14.42
CA ASP A 249 -20.88 -1.15 14.13
C ASP A 249 -21.02 -2.55 13.47
N ILE A 250 -22.26 -2.91 13.16
CA ILE A 250 -22.57 -4.19 12.54
C ILE A 250 -21.92 -4.36 11.16
N HIS A 251 -21.75 -3.29 10.39
CA HIS A 251 -21.11 -3.35 9.08
C HIS A 251 -19.65 -3.74 9.20
N MET A 252 -18.94 -3.16 10.19
CA MET A 252 -17.54 -3.49 10.46
C MET A 252 -17.37 -4.94 10.94
N LYS A 253 -18.30 -5.44 11.78
CA LYS A 253 -18.32 -6.85 12.20
C LYS A 253 -18.56 -7.80 11.02
N LYS A 254 -19.49 -7.46 10.13
CA LYS A 254 -19.77 -8.24 8.92
C LYS A 254 -18.62 -8.25 7.93
N TRP A 255 -17.74 -7.24 7.95
CA TRP A 255 -16.55 -7.17 7.11
C TRP A 255 -15.49 -8.24 7.44
N GLY A 256 -15.52 -8.83 8.63
CA GLY A 256 -14.60 -9.87 9.07
C GLY A 256 -14.49 -11.12 8.17
N ILE A 257 -15.35 -11.26 7.17
CA ILE A 257 -15.31 -12.33 6.18
C ILE A 257 -14.18 -12.20 5.16
N PHE A 258 -13.59 -11.00 4.99
CA PHE A 258 -12.57 -10.74 3.97
C PHE A 258 -11.15 -10.79 4.55
N GLU A 259 -10.21 -11.20 3.69
CA GLU A 259 -8.81 -10.85 3.86
C GLU A 259 -8.56 -9.40 3.43
N ASN A 260 -7.47 -8.79 3.90
CA ASN A 260 -7.20 -7.37 3.70
C ASN A 260 -5.71 -7.10 3.49
N TYR A 261 -5.41 -5.95 2.89
CA TYR A 261 -4.08 -5.35 2.84
C TYR A 261 -4.15 -3.83 2.94
N PHE A 262 -3.12 -3.23 3.51
CA PHE A 262 -2.98 -1.78 3.54
C PHE A 262 -2.47 -1.22 2.21
N LYS A 263 -2.85 0.04 1.94
CA LYS A 263 -2.33 0.84 0.85
C LYS A 263 -2.00 2.24 1.35
N ALA A 264 -0.94 2.86 0.80
CA ALA A 264 -0.53 4.22 1.12
C ALA A 264 0.10 4.90 -0.10
N GLY A 265 -0.04 6.22 -0.22
CA GLY A 265 0.55 6.98 -1.32
C GLY A 265 -0.43 7.94 -1.97
N ASN A 266 -0.52 7.90 -3.29
CA ASN A 266 -1.32 8.82 -4.09
C ASN A 266 -2.24 8.06 -5.04
N TYR A 267 -3.50 7.92 -4.67
CA TYR A 267 -4.55 7.49 -5.60
C TYR A 267 -5.38 8.70 -5.99
N PHE A 268 -4.96 9.35 -7.06
CA PHE A 268 -5.48 10.64 -7.51
C PHE A 268 -6.91 10.51 -8.05
N GLN A 269 -7.81 11.41 -7.63
CA GLN A 269 -9.25 11.30 -7.88
C GLN A 269 -9.75 12.31 -8.90
N SER A 270 -8.99 12.55 -9.98
CA SER A 270 -9.40 13.37 -11.12
C SER A 270 -9.20 12.62 -12.44
N LYS A 271 -10.01 12.97 -13.43
CA LYS A 271 -9.85 12.58 -14.84
C LYS A 271 -9.59 13.80 -15.74
N THR A 272 -9.55 15.00 -15.17
CA THR A 272 -9.35 16.25 -15.90
C THR A 272 -7.91 16.34 -16.41
N PRO A 273 -7.68 16.47 -17.72
CA PRO A 273 -6.33 16.61 -18.27
C PRO A 273 -5.58 17.79 -17.65
N GLY A 274 -4.28 17.61 -17.41
CA GLY A 274 -3.40 18.61 -16.79
C GLY A 274 -3.51 18.72 -15.27
N THR A 275 -4.42 17.98 -14.63
CA THR A 275 -4.47 17.91 -13.16
C THR A 275 -3.47 16.89 -12.63
N PHE A 276 -3.06 17.04 -11.37
CA PHE A 276 -2.11 16.15 -10.71
C PHE A 276 -2.18 16.28 -9.18
N ALA A 277 -1.53 15.35 -8.48
CA ALA A 277 -1.24 15.46 -7.05
C ALA A 277 0.16 14.92 -6.74
N LYS A 278 0.79 15.49 -5.72
CA LYS A 278 2.02 15.04 -5.09
C LYS A 278 1.77 14.82 -3.60
N VAL A 279 1.93 13.58 -3.17
CA VAL A 279 1.80 13.17 -1.77
C VAL A 279 3.18 12.80 -1.24
N LYS A 280 3.59 13.41 -0.14
CA LYS A 280 4.83 13.09 0.57
C LYS A 280 4.58 12.08 1.68
N ILE A 281 5.48 11.11 1.80
CA ILE A 281 5.54 10.18 2.94
C ILE A 281 6.92 10.28 3.58
N TYR A 282 6.96 10.60 4.88
CA TYR A 282 8.19 10.73 5.68
C TYR A 282 8.51 9.47 6.46
N SER A 283 7.49 8.75 6.86
CA SER A 283 7.59 7.45 7.52
C SER A 283 6.33 6.63 7.24
N LEU A 284 6.50 5.31 7.15
CA LEU A 284 5.38 4.37 7.02
C LEU A 284 5.77 3.06 7.69
N GLN A 285 4.93 2.60 8.61
CA GLN A 285 5.10 1.38 9.37
C GLN A 285 3.81 0.57 9.35
N VAL A 286 3.94 -0.73 9.22
CA VAL A 286 2.83 -1.70 9.35
C VAL A 286 3.21 -2.76 10.37
N THR A 287 2.22 -3.26 11.12
CA THR A 287 2.37 -4.38 12.07
C THR A 287 1.10 -5.21 12.13
N HIS A 288 1.25 -6.52 12.34
CA HIS A 288 0.16 -7.50 12.47
C HIS A 288 0.36 -8.41 13.68
#